data_5a30ae457dd02750091aeb422d05bb4b
#
_entry.id   5a30ae457dd02750091aeb422d05bb4b
#
_cell.length_a   1.000
_cell.length_b   1.000
_cell.length_c   1.000
_cell.angle_alpha   90.00
_cell.angle_beta   90.00
_cell.angle_gamma   90.00
#
_symmetry.space_group_name_H-M   'P 1'
#
loop_
_entity.id
_entity.type
_entity.pdbx_description
1 polymer ?
#
loop_
_entity_poly.entity_id
_entity_poly.type
_entity_poly.pdbx_seq_one_letter_code
_entity_poly.pdbx_strand_id
1 'polypeptide(L)'
;IDAVQSQLYEKAAQIRDQEKLLLDEVSGSNPSEVSEIEMVIDEEEIAEVLAQWTGIPVHRLTQEETARLLEMENELHKRIIGQDEAISAVSKAIRRTRSGLKDPKRPSGSFIFLGPSGVGKTETAKALAEFLFGDEESLIQIDMSEYMEKHTVSRLIGSPPGYVGYDEGGQLTEAVRRKPFSIVLLDEVEKAHPDVFNTLLQILEDGRLTDAQGRTVDFKNTIIIMTSNL
;
A
#
# COMPACT_ATOMS: atom_id res chain seq x y z
N ILE A 1 -11.65 45.27 27.92
CA ILE A 1 -12.25 43.92 27.94
C ILE A 1 -13.60 43.97 27.22
N ASP A 2 -14.42 45.01 27.44
CA ASP A 2 -15.76 45.14 26.85
C ASP A 2 -15.77 45.32 25.32
N ALA A 3 -14.76 45.96 24.73
CA ALA A 3 -14.67 46.17 23.27
C ALA A 3 -14.42 44.88 22.47
N VAL A 4 -13.81 43.86 23.07
CA VAL A 4 -13.58 42.58 22.41
C VAL A 4 -14.84 41.71 22.40
N GLN A 5 -15.65 41.82 23.45
CA GLN A 5 -16.93 41.11 23.49
C GLN A 5 -17.97 41.69 22.52
N SER A 6 -18.02 43.02 22.35
CA SER A 6 -18.94 43.66 21.40
C SER A 6 -18.63 43.27 19.95
N GLN A 7 -17.35 43.18 19.56
CA GLN A 7 -16.99 42.70 18.22
C GLN A 7 -17.38 41.26 17.94
N LEU A 8 -17.35 40.39 18.95
CA LEU A 8 -17.81 39.02 18.81
C LEU A 8 -19.32 38.90 18.66
N TYR A 9 -20.07 39.76 19.35
CA TYR A 9 -21.53 39.79 19.22
C TYR A 9 -21.98 40.35 17.87
N GLU A 10 -21.30 41.36 17.31
CA GLU A 10 -21.59 41.86 15.97
C GLU A 10 -21.28 40.81 14.88
N LYS A 11 -20.16 40.13 14.97
CA LYS A 11 -19.86 39.02 14.06
C LYS A 11 -20.85 37.86 14.19
N ALA A 12 -21.26 37.53 15.40
CA ALA A 12 -22.25 36.48 15.62
C ALA A 12 -23.62 36.86 15.04
N ALA A 13 -24.00 38.15 15.13
CA ALA A 13 -25.22 38.66 14.52
C ALA A 13 -25.15 38.58 12.97
N GLN A 14 -24.04 39.01 12.39
CA GLN A 14 -23.84 38.93 10.92
C GLN A 14 -23.89 37.48 10.38
N ILE A 15 -23.28 36.52 11.09
CA ILE A 15 -23.32 35.09 10.71
C ILE A 15 -24.77 34.56 10.83
N ARG A 16 -25.52 34.95 11.86
CA ARG A 16 -26.91 34.53 12.02
C ARG A 16 -27.82 35.12 10.94
N ASP A 17 -27.58 36.37 10.53
CA ASP A 17 -28.33 37.00 9.45
C ASP A 17 -28.00 36.34 8.08
N GLN A 18 -26.75 35.95 7.86
CA GLN A 18 -26.36 35.17 6.67
C GLN A 18 -26.98 33.77 6.67
N GLU A 19 -26.98 33.08 7.81
CA GLU A 19 -27.62 31.78 7.95
C GLU A 19 -29.15 31.88 7.65
N LYS A 20 -29.80 32.93 8.14
CA LYS A 20 -31.22 33.14 7.88
C LYS A 20 -31.52 33.43 6.41
N LEU A 21 -30.69 34.23 5.73
CA LEU A 21 -30.81 34.47 4.30
C LEU A 21 -30.62 33.19 3.47
N LEU A 22 -29.63 32.35 3.81
CA LEU A 22 -29.40 31.06 3.16
C LEU A 22 -30.56 30.09 3.41
N LEU A 23 -31.13 30.07 4.62
CA LEU A 23 -32.29 29.24 4.94
C LEU A 23 -33.57 29.73 4.20
N ASP A 24 -33.75 31.05 4.02
CA ASP A 24 -34.84 31.61 3.24
C ASP A 24 -34.64 31.34 1.71
N GLU A 25 -33.42 31.35 1.21
CA GLU A 25 -33.11 30.92 -0.19
C GLU A 25 -33.38 29.44 -0.41
N VAL A 26 -33.01 28.58 0.52
CA VAL A 26 -33.27 27.13 0.45
C VAL A 26 -34.76 26.82 0.60
N SER A 27 -35.49 27.55 1.44
CA SER A 27 -36.93 27.37 1.64
C SER A 27 -37.80 28.05 0.56
N GLY A 28 -37.25 29.02 -0.18
CA GLY A 28 -37.90 29.65 -1.35
C GLY A 28 -37.80 28.88 -2.66
N SER A 29 -36.97 27.86 -2.72
CA SER A 29 -36.91 26.92 -3.86
C SER A 29 -38.11 25.99 -3.80
N ASN A 30 -38.96 26.03 -4.82
CA ASN A 30 -40.16 25.21 -4.93
C ASN A 30 -39.88 23.75 -4.61
N PRO A 31 -40.66 23.09 -3.72
CA PRO A 31 -40.46 21.64 -3.42
C PRO A 31 -40.68 20.68 -4.59
N SER A 32 -41.11 21.21 -5.74
CA SER A 32 -41.40 20.42 -6.93
C SER A 32 -40.23 20.26 -7.93
N GLU A 33 -39.05 20.86 -7.64
CA GLU A 33 -37.83 20.72 -8.42
C GLU A 33 -36.64 20.13 -7.65
N VAL A 34 -36.85 19.69 -6.43
CA VAL A 34 -35.94 18.73 -5.83
C VAL A 34 -36.22 17.40 -6.54
N SER A 35 -35.63 17.22 -7.73
CA SER A 35 -35.46 15.89 -8.26
C SER A 35 -34.89 15.07 -7.10
N GLU A 36 -35.63 14.07 -6.65
CA GLU A 36 -35.11 13.02 -5.79
C GLU A 36 -33.83 12.57 -6.49
N ILE A 37 -32.70 13.07 -6.02
CA ILE A 37 -31.40 12.44 -6.32
C ILE A 37 -31.55 11.12 -5.59
N GLU A 38 -32.09 10.10 -6.29
CA GLU A 38 -31.94 8.73 -5.86
C GLU A 38 -30.42 8.54 -5.70
N MET A 39 -29.96 8.67 -4.46
CA MET A 39 -28.61 8.24 -4.12
C MET A 39 -28.60 6.73 -4.32
N VAL A 40 -28.29 6.31 -5.55
CA VAL A 40 -28.04 4.92 -5.86
C VAL A 40 -26.69 4.61 -5.26
N ILE A 41 -26.70 3.92 -4.14
CA ILE A 41 -25.48 3.36 -3.56
C ILE A 41 -25.12 2.16 -4.42
N ASP A 42 -24.10 2.32 -5.25
CA ASP A 42 -23.59 1.24 -6.08
C ASP A 42 -22.36 0.54 -5.45
N GLU A 43 -21.81 -0.44 -6.16
CA GLU A 43 -20.63 -1.19 -5.69
C GLU A 43 -19.39 -0.28 -5.55
N GLU A 44 -19.29 0.81 -6.31
CA GLU A 44 -18.13 1.71 -6.29
C GLU A 44 -18.11 2.58 -5.02
N GLU A 45 -19.25 3.12 -4.61
CA GLU A 45 -19.37 3.90 -3.38
C GLU A 45 -19.12 3.04 -2.14
N ILE A 46 -19.66 1.80 -2.13
CA ILE A 46 -19.37 0.85 -1.05
C ILE A 46 -17.87 0.51 -1.02
N ALA A 47 -17.26 0.32 -2.19
CA ALA A 47 -15.83 0.04 -2.31
C ALA A 47 -14.98 1.22 -1.80
N GLU A 48 -15.38 2.46 -2.09
CA GLU A 48 -14.69 3.66 -1.61
C GLU A 48 -14.75 3.78 -0.08
N VAL A 49 -15.91 3.58 0.52
CA VAL A 49 -16.05 3.60 1.99
C VAL A 49 -15.21 2.48 2.63
N LEU A 50 -15.21 1.29 2.05
CA LEU A 50 -14.37 0.19 2.53
C LEU A 50 -12.87 0.51 2.38
N ALA A 51 -12.47 1.16 1.28
CA ALA A 51 -11.09 1.60 1.08
C ALA A 51 -10.67 2.61 2.15
N GLN A 52 -11.52 3.59 2.46
CA GLN A 52 -11.25 4.57 3.51
C GLN A 52 -11.11 3.92 4.90
N TRP A 53 -11.94 2.94 5.22
CA TRP A 53 -11.93 2.30 6.54
C TRP A 53 -10.81 1.29 6.72
N THR A 54 -10.48 0.56 5.68
CA THR A 54 -9.51 -0.54 5.74
C THR A 54 -8.12 -0.16 5.25
N GLY A 55 -8.00 0.97 4.55
CA GLY A 55 -6.79 1.35 3.81
C GLY A 55 -6.51 0.45 2.61
N ILE A 56 -7.47 -0.39 2.22
CA ILE A 56 -7.36 -1.33 1.10
C ILE A 56 -7.90 -0.65 -0.16
N PRO A 57 -7.10 -0.36 -1.19
CA PRO A 57 -7.62 0.16 -2.44
C PRO A 57 -8.46 -0.93 -3.14
N VAL A 58 -9.78 -0.85 -2.98
CA VAL A 58 -10.74 -1.81 -3.55
C VAL A 58 -11.29 -1.38 -4.92
N HIS A 59 -10.68 -0.39 -5.54
CA HIS A 59 -11.09 0.08 -6.86
C HIS A 59 -10.90 -1.02 -7.91
N ARG A 60 -11.98 -1.36 -8.60
CA ARG A 60 -11.87 -2.00 -9.92
C ARG A 60 -11.04 -1.07 -10.79
N LEU A 61 -10.27 -1.61 -11.72
CA LEU A 61 -9.50 -0.83 -12.69
C LEU A 61 -10.41 0.21 -13.36
N THR A 62 -10.41 1.42 -12.83
CA THR A 62 -11.09 2.53 -13.47
C THR A 62 -10.35 2.86 -14.77
N GLN A 63 -11.00 3.57 -15.68
CA GLN A 63 -10.33 4.05 -16.90
C GLN A 63 -9.11 4.91 -16.56
N GLU A 64 -9.16 5.67 -15.46
CA GLU A 64 -8.07 6.50 -14.96
C GLU A 64 -6.89 5.66 -14.44
N GLU A 65 -7.15 4.58 -13.70
CA GLU A 65 -6.10 3.67 -13.23
C GLU A 65 -5.44 2.94 -14.41
N THR A 66 -6.23 2.55 -15.41
CA THR A 66 -5.70 1.94 -16.64
C THR A 66 -4.78 2.90 -17.38
N ALA A 67 -5.19 4.16 -17.55
CA ALA A 67 -4.36 5.19 -18.18
C ALA A 67 -3.08 5.44 -17.39
N ARG A 68 -3.17 5.54 -16.05
CA ARG A 68 -2.03 5.69 -15.16
C ARG A 68 -1.05 4.51 -15.27
N LEU A 69 -1.53 3.28 -15.33
CA LEU A 69 -0.69 2.09 -15.50
C LEU A 69 0.01 2.04 -16.87
N LEU A 70 -0.59 2.64 -17.91
CA LEU A 70 0.07 2.77 -19.22
C LEU A 70 1.24 3.76 -19.19
N GLU A 71 1.16 4.82 -18.38
CA GLU A 71 2.21 5.81 -18.19
C GLU A 71 3.27 5.41 -17.14
N MET A 72 3.19 4.21 -16.57
CA MET A 72 4.02 3.75 -15.46
C MET A 72 5.51 3.84 -15.78
N GLU A 73 5.97 3.47 -16.97
CA GLU A 73 7.37 3.56 -17.35
C GLU A 73 7.85 5.02 -17.31
N ASN A 74 7.06 5.95 -17.85
CA ASN A 74 7.39 7.37 -17.88
C ASN A 74 7.47 7.96 -16.46
N GLU A 75 6.53 7.57 -15.59
CA GLU A 75 6.53 8.01 -14.18
C GLU A 75 7.75 7.50 -13.41
N LEU A 76 8.10 6.22 -13.59
CA LEU A 76 9.28 5.65 -12.95
C LEU A 76 10.58 6.29 -13.45
N HIS A 77 10.66 6.64 -14.75
CA HIS A 77 11.82 7.32 -15.33
C HIS A 77 12.02 8.76 -14.83
N LYS A 78 11.03 9.38 -14.20
CA LYS A 78 11.24 10.67 -13.52
C LYS A 78 12.22 10.58 -12.36
N ARG A 79 12.30 9.43 -11.71
CA ARG A 79 13.19 9.17 -10.56
C ARG A 79 14.38 8.28 -10.92
N ILE A 80 14.19 7.34 -11.83
CA ILE A 80 15.18 6.33 -12.18
C ILE A 80 15.75 6.65 -13.56
N ILE A 81 17.03 7.01 -13.59
CA ILE A 81 17.74 7.31 -14.83
C ILE A 81 18.35 6.01 -15.38
N GLY A 82 17.99 5.67 -16.62
CA GLY A 82 18.38 4.41 -17.23
C GLY A 82 17.54 3.23 -16.74
N GLN A 83 18.07 2.01 -16.81
CA GLN A 83 17.38 0.77 -16.43
C GLN A 83 16.11 0.48 -17.24
N ASP A 84 16.05 0.91 -18.50
CA ASP A 84 14.86 0.86 -19.37
C ASP A 84 14.29 -0.56 -19.48
N GLU A 85 15.15 -1.57 -19.65
CA GLU A 85 14.73 -2.97 -19.74
C GLU A 85 14.09 -3.47 -18.43
N ALA A 86 14.69 -3.12 -17.27
CA ALA A 86 14.18 -3.53 -15.97
C ALA A 86 12.83 -2.86 -15.67
N ILE A 87 12.74 -1.56 -15.90
CA ILE A 87 11.50 -0.78 -15.70
C ILE A 87 10.39 -1.32 -16.61
N SER A 88 10.67 -1.56 -17.89
CA SER A 88 9.71 -2.11 -18.84
C SER A 88 9.25 -3.52 -18.43
N ALA A 89 10.16 -4.38 -17.97
CA ALA A 89 9.83 -5.74 -17.52
C ALA A 89 8.90 -5.71 -16.27
N VAL A 90 9.25 -4.89 -15.29
CA VAL A 90 8.45 -4.72 -14.07
C VAL A 90 7.07 -4.16 -14.40
N SER A 91 6.99 -3.09 -15.19
CA SER A 91 5.75 -2.43 -15.59
C SER A 91 4.82 -3.38 -16.34
N LYS A 92 5.35 -4.17 -17.28
CA LYS A 92 4.60 -5.21 -18.00
C LYS A 92 4.04 -6.29 -17.06
N ALA A 93 4.84 -6.74 -16.11
CA ALA A 93 4.40 -7.75 -15.14
C ALA A 93 3.30 -7.22 -14.23
N ILE A 94 3.41 -5.97 -13.74
CA ILE A 94 2.40 -5.33 -12.91
C ILE A 94 1.11 -5.10 -13.68
N ARG A 95 1.16 -4.59 -14.91
CA ARG A 95 -0.02 -4.45 -15.79
C ARG A 95 -0.74 -5.78 -15.99
N ARG A 96 0.01 -6.86 -16.24
CA ARG A 96 -0.57 -8.21 -16.38
C ARG A 96 -1.28 -8.67 -15.11
N THR A 97 -0.69 -8.40 -13.94
CA THR A 97 -1.30 -8.75 -12.66
C THR A 97 -2.57 -7.96 -12.41
N ARG A 98 -2.55 -6.64 -12.67
CA ARG A 98 -3.70 -5.76 -12.48
C ARG A 98 -4.85 -6.04 -13.44
N SER A 99 -4.56 -6.54 -14.65
CA SER A 99 -5.61 -6.99 -15.60
C SER A 99 -6.26 -8.34 -15.26
N GLY A 100 -6.00 -8.87 -14.05
CA GLY A 100 -6.61 -10.11 -13.58
C GLY A 100 -5.94 -11.40 -14.07
N LEU A 101 -4.84 -11.31 -14.83
CA LEU A 101 -4.09 -12.45 -15.36
C LEU A 101 -3.04 -12.95 -14.38
N LYS A 102 -3.36 -13.01 -13.08
CA LYS A 102 -2.46 -13.54 -12.04
C LYS A 102 -3.01 -14.83 -11.44
N ASP A 103 -2.11 -15.67 -10.91
CA ASP A 103 -2.53 -16.76 -10.03
C ASP A 103 -3.07 -16.18 -8.71
N PRO A 104 -4.33 -16.46 -8.34
CA PRO A 104 -4.94 -15.89 -7.13
C PRO A 104 -4.28 -16.37 -5.82
N LYS A 105 -3.44 -17.40 -5.89
CA LYS A 105 -2.73 -17.95 -4.73
C LYS A 105 -1.39 -17.26 -4.48
N ARG A 106 -0.82 -16.57 -5.45
CA ARG A 106 0.53 -15.99 -5.38
C ARG A 106 0.52 -14.50 -5.08
N PRO A 107 1.63 -13.91 -4.63
CA PRO A 107 1.80 -12.47 -4.52
C PRO A 107 1.46 -11.74 -5.81
N SER A 108 1.15 -10.45 -5.73
CA SER A 108 0.82 -9.60 -6.89
C SER A 108 1.99 -9.42 -7.85
N GLY A 109 3.21 -9.67 -7.40
CA GLY A 109 4.42 -9.71 -8.23
C GLY A 109 5.58 -10.23 -7.39
N SER A 110 6.53 -10.88 -8.05
CA SER A 110 7.80 -11.26 -7.42
C SER A 110 8.93 -11.00 -8.40
N PHE A 111 9.93 -10.26 -7.96
CA PHE A 111 11.04 -9.81 -8.78
C PHE A 111 12.36 -10.06 -8.07
N ILE A 112 13.40 -10.37 -8.86
CA ILE A 112 14.78 -10.41 -8.39
C ILE A 112 15.55 -9.36 -9.18
N PHE A 113 16.12 -8.37 -8.46
CA PHE A 113 16.97 -7.33 -9.03
C PHE A 113 18.44 -7.73 -8.81
N LEU A 114 19.11 -8.10 -9.88
CA LEU A 114 20.51 -8.48 -9.88
C LEU A 114 21.37 -7.33 -10.43
N GLY A 115 22.49 -7.05 -9.80
CA GLY A 115 23.44 -6.06 -10.27
C GLY A 115 24.27 -5.43 -9.17
N PRO A 116 25.33 -4.68 -9.51
CA PRO A 116 26.21 -4.06 -8.53
C PRO A 116 25.50 -3.05 -7.63
N SER A 117 26.14 -2.68 -6.52
CA SER A 117 25.62 -1.65 -5.62
C SER A 117 25.52 -0.29 -6.34
N GLY A 118 24.52 0.51 -5.99
CA GLY A 118 24.35 1.88 -6.51
C GLY A 118 23.66 2.00 -7.88
N VAL A 119 23.21 0.90 -8.51
CA VAL A 119 22.50 0.95 -9.81
C VAL A 119 21.01 1.29 -9.71
N GLY A 120 20.49 1.56 -8.51
CA GLY A 120 19.11 2.00 -8.31
C GLY A 120 18.11 0.92 -7.92
N LYS A 121 18.53 -0.30 -7.49
CA LYS A 121 17.63 -1.39 -7.09
C LYS A 121 16.64 -0.97 -6.00
N THR A 122 17.13 -0.40 -4.92
CA THR A 122 16.30 0.07 -3.79
C THR A 122 15.44 1.28 -4.19
N GLU A 123 15.98 2.20 -5.00
CA GLU A 123 15.25 3.35 -5.49
C GLU A 123 14.08 2.95 -6.39
N THR A 124 14.27 1.90 -7.21
CA THR A 124 13.19 1.34 -8.02
C THR A 124 12.04 0.80 -7.15
N ALA A 125 12.35 0.13 -6.03
CA ALA A 125 11.33 -0.34 -5.10
C ALA A 125 10.57 0.81 -4.44
N LYS A 126 11.23 1.90 -4.06
CA LYS A 126 10.60 3.11 -3.51
C LYS A 126 9.69 3.80 -4.52
N ALA A 127 10.20 4.02 -5.74
CA ALA A 127 9.40 4.63 -6.80
C ALA A 127 8.16 3.81 -7.15
N LEU A 128 8.27 2.47 -7.13
CA LEU A 128 7.15 1.57 -7.30
C LEU A 128 6.13 1.67 -6.17
N ALA A 129 6.57 1.78 -4.92
CA ALA A 129 5.68 1.92 -3.76
C ALA A 129 4.88 3.23 -3.85
N GLU A 130 5.54 4.34 -4.14
CA GLU A 130 4.90 5.63 -4.37
C GLU A 130 3.92 5.59 -5.54
N PHE A 131 4.32 5.00 -6.67
CA PHE A 131 3.46 4.91 -7.84
C PHE A 131 2.21 4.06 -7.60
N LEU A 132 2.35 2.87 -6.98
CA LEU A 132 1.26 1.90 -6.86
C LEU A 132 0.34 2.17 -5.67
N PHE A 133 0.88 2.69 -4.58
CA PHE A 133 0.18 2.84 -3.30
C PHE A 133 0.09 4.29 -2.84
N GLY A 134 0.69 5.23 -3.57
CA GLY A 134 0.63 6.66 -3.28
C GLY A 134 1.56 7.15 -2.17
N ASP A 135 2.32 6.25 -1.54
CA ASP A 135 3.20 6.56 -0.42
C ASP A 135 4.43 5.63 -0.41
N GLU A 136 5.62 6.21 -0.24
CA GLU A 136 6.85 5.46 -0.03
C GLU A 136 6.83 4.62 1.28
N GLU A 137 6.04 5.02 2.27
CA GLU A 137 5.86 4.26 3.51
C GLU A 137 5.19 2.89 3.30
N SER A 138 4.59 2.65 2.12
CA SER A 138 4.11 1.34 1.71
C SER A 138 5.24 0.37 1.31
N LEU A 139 6.50 0.80 1.42
CA LEU A 139 7.67 -0.05 1.30
C LEU A 139 8.06 -0.63 2.67
N ILE A 140 8.04 -1.96 2.78
CA ILE A 140 8.59 -2.72 3.90
C ILE A 140 9.99 -3.17 3.50
N GLN A 141 11.02 -2.52 4.01
CA GLN A 141 12.40 -2.87 3.70
C GLN A 141 13.01 -3.70 4.82
N ILE A 142 13.61 -4.83 4.44
CA ILE A 142 14.30 -5.75 5.35
C ILE A 142 15.68 -6.06 4.76
N ASP A 143 16.72 -5.74 5.52
CA ASP A 143 18.10 -6.06 5.17
C ASP A 143 18.41 -7.51 5.58
N MET A 144 18.67 -8.35 4.60
CA MET A 144 18.95 -9.77 4.83
C MET A 144 20.32 -10.04 5.47
N SER A 145 21.21 -9.04 5.53
CA SER A 145 22.45 -9.15 6.29
C SER A 145 22.22 -9.27 7.81
N GLU A 146 21.07 -8.84 8.32
CA GLU A 146 20.68 -9.05 9.72
C GLU A 146 20.22 -10.48 10.00
N TYR A 147 19.99 -11.29 8.97
CA TYR A 147 19.43 -12.64 9.04
C TYR A 147 20.41 -13.72 8.56
N MET A 148 21.69 -13.51 8.78
CA MET A 148 22.76 -14.43 8.41
C MET A 148 22.80 -15.68 9.30
N GLU A 149 22.32 -15.58 10.54
CA GLU A 149 22.36 -16.64 11.51
C GLU A 149 20.98 -17.30 11.72
N LYS A 150 20.99 -18.61 11.98
CA LYS A 150 19.73 -19.37 12.13
C LYS A 150 18.79 -18.80 13.17
N HIS A 151 19.31 -18.32 14.28
CA HIS A 151 18.46 -17.78 15.37
C HIS A 151 17.82 -16.45 15.01
N THR A 152 18.35 -15.70 14.05
CA THR A 152 17.77 -14.44 13.59
C THR A 152 16.57 -14.64 12.67
N VAL A 153 16.45 -15.82 12.03
CA VAL A 153 15.31 -16.15 11.15
C VAL A 153 13.97 -16.07 11.91
N SER A 154 13.96 -16.46 13.19
CA SER A 154 12.76 -16.33 14.02
C SER A 154 12.28 -14.89 14.19
N ARG A 155 13.13 -13.89 14.02
CA ARG A 155 12.71 -12.48 14.05
C ARG A 155 11.84 -12.09 12.86
N LEU A 156 11.96 -12.80 11.71
CA LEU A 156 11.09 -12.55 10.55
C LEU A 156 9.65 -13.02 10.77
N ILE A 157 9.50 -14.21 11.33
CA ILE A 157 8.20 -14.89 11.46
C ILE A 157 7.65 -14.90 12.90
N GLY A 158 8.45 -14.47 13.87
CA GLY A 158 8.15 -14.50 15.31
C GLY A 158 8.88 -15.63 16.04
N SER A 159 9.04 -15.45 17.35
CA SER A 159 9.64 -16.45 18.24
C SER A 159 8.60 -17.48 18.68
N PRO A 160 8.98 -18.77 18.83
CA PRO A 160 8.10 -19.77 19.38
C PRO A 160 7.67 -19.47 20.82
N PRO A 161 6.55 -20.04 21.31
CA PRO A 161 6.12 -19.89 22.70
C PRO A 161 7.23 -20.23 23.71
N GLY A 162 7.41 -19.35 24.69
CA GLY A 162 8.43 -19.52 25.75
C GLY A 162 9.80 -18.92 25.42
N TYR A 163 10.00 -18.34 24.24
CA TYR A 163 11.23 -17.62 23.89
C TYR A 163 11.03 -16.11 24.02
N VAL A 164 12.15 -15.40 24.26
CA VAL A 164 12.17 -13.92 24.31
C VAL A 164 11.71 -13.37 22.97
N GLY A 165 10.80 -12.38 22.99
CA GLY A 165 10.24 -11.76 21.78
C GLY A 165 9.00 -12.44 21.21
N TYR A 166 8.41 -13.42 21.90
CA TYR A 166 7.16 -14.06 21.47
C TYR A 166 6.01 -13.08 21.30
N ASP A 167 5.87 -12.12 22.22
CA ASP A 167 4.77 -11.15 22.20
C ASP A 167 4.94 -10.06 21.13
N GLU A 168 6.15 -9.84 20.62
CA GLU A 168 6.44 -8.81 19.61
C GLU A 168 6.00 -9.22 18.20
N GLY A 169 5.81 -10.53 17.96
CA GLY A 169 5.53 -11.07 16.63
C GLY A 169 6.75 -11.02 15.69
N GLY A 170 6.58 -11.46 14.46
CA GLY A 170 7.65 -11.41 13.46
C GLY A 170 7.69 -10.07 12.72
N GLN A 171 8.88 -9.55 12.46
CA GLN A 171 9.06 -8.27 11.78
C GLN A 171 8.35 -8.24 10.41
N LEU A 172 8.54 -9.28 9.59
CA LEU A 172 7.92 -9.38 8.28
C LEU A 172 6.40 -9.60 8.41
N THR A 173 5.99 -10.55 9.24
CA THR A 173 4.58 -10.92 9.39
C THR A 173 3.74 -9.79 9.97
N GLU A 174 4.23 -9.09 10.99
CA GLU A 174 3.52 -7.95 11.57
C GLU A 174 3.50 -6.74 10.64
N ALA A 175 4.58 -6.47 9.90
CA ALA A 175 4.62 -5.37 8.95
C ALA A 175 3.59 -5.57 7.83
N VAL A 176 3.53 -6.76 7.22
CA VAL A 176 2.57 -7.08 6.17
C VAL A 176 1.13 -7.15 6.70
N ARG A 177 0.93 -7.65 7.92
CA ARG A 177 -0.40 -7.66 8.54
C ARG A 177 -0.95 -6.26 8.74
N ARG A 178 -0.08 -5.28 9.06
CA ARG A 178 -0.47 -3.87 9.21
C ARG A 178 -0.66 -3.16 7.87
N LYS A 179 0.16 -3.52 6.86
CA LYS A 179 0.13 -2.94 5.52
C LYS A 179 0.03 -4.05 4.47
N PRO A 180 -1.18 -4.64 4.26
CA PRO A 180 -1.36 -5.77 3.34
C PRO A 180 -1.15 -5.40 1.87
N PHE A 181 -1.29 -4.12 1.54
CA PHE A 181 -0.97 -3.55 0.22
C PHE A 181 0.37 -2.82 0.32
N SER A 182 1.45 -3.55 0.07
CA SER A 182 2.82 -3.03 0.24
C SER A 182 3.79 -3.71 -0.71
N ILE A 183 4.95 -3.09 -0.85
CA ILE A 183 6.11 -3.71 -1.45
C ILE A 183 7.00 -4.23 -0.31
N VAL A 184 7.34 -5.50 -0.37
CA VAL A 184 8.32 -6.10 0.54
C VAL A 184 9.64 -6.18 -0.21
N LEU A 185 10.61 -5.37 0.22
CA LEU A 185 11.97 -5.38 -0.29
C LEU A 185 12.87 -6.17 0.65
N LEU A 186 13.42 -7.26 0.14
CA LEU A 186 14.42 -8.09 0.81
C LEU A 186 15.78 -7.78 0.19
N ASP A 187 16.54 -6.95 0.90
CA ASP A 187 17.81 -6.44 0.38
C ASP A 187 18.95 -7.43 0.68
N GLU A 188 19.84 -7.64 -0.30
CA GLU A 188 21.01 -8.52 -0.20
C GLU A 188 20.68 -9.97 0.20
N VAL A 189 19.72 -10.60 -0.53
CA VAL A 189 19.22 -11.95 -0.19
C VAL A 189 20.31 -13.01 -0.16
N GLU A 190 21.42 -12.82 -0.86
CA GLU A 190 22.57 -13.75 -0.85
C GLU A 190 23.24 -13.87 0.51
N LYS A 191 23.02 -12.91 1.41
CA LYS A 191 23.56 -12.92 2.78
C LYS A 191 22.70 -13.68 3.77
N ALA A 192 21.44 -13.95 3.41
CA ALA A 192 20.49 -14.60 4.30
C ALA A 192 20.89 -16.06 4.63
N HIS A 193 20.53 -16.48 5.84
CA HIS A 193 20.61 -17.90 6.21
C HIS A 193 19.72 -18.76 5.29
N PRO A 194 20.11 -19.97 4.91
CA PRO A 194 19.31 -20.85 4.03
C PRO A 194 17.86 -21.06 4.50
N ASP A 195 17.58 -21.08 5.79
CA ASP A 195 16.23 -21.23 6.34
C ASP A 195 15.29 -20.07 5.96
N VAL A 196 15.82 -18.88 5.64
CA VAL A 196 15.04 -17.75 5.13
C VAL A 196 14.41 -18.10 3.78
N PHE A 197 15.15 -18.80 2.91
CA PHE A 197 14.63 -19.20 1.60
C PHE A 197 13.44 -20.14 1.71
N ASN A 198 13.39 -21.02 2.71
CA ASN A 198 12.22 -21.87 2.96
C ASN A 198 10.97 -21.04 3.30
N THR A 199 11.15 -19.97 4.08
CA THR A 199 10.08 -19.02 4.39
C THR A 199 9.62 -18.26 3.14
N LEU A 200 10.58 -17.82 2.31
CA LEU A 200 10.27 -17.12 1.07
C LEU A 200 9.57 -18.02 0.05
N LEU A 201 9.94 -19.30 -0.06
CA LEU A 201 9.24 -20.25 -0.93
C LEU A 201 7.77 -20.36 -0.57
N GLN A 202 7.44 -20.43 0.72
CA GLN A 202 6.03 -20.48 1.16
C GLN A 202 5.27 -19.22 0.74
N ILE A 203 5.89 -18.04 0.87
CA ILE A 203 5.28 -16.78 0.44
C ILE A 203 5.08 -16.77 -1.08
N LEU A 204 6.09 -17.14 -1.85
CA LEU A 204 6.08 -17.07 -3.31
C LEU A 204 5.14 -18.09 -3.97
N GLU A 205 4.95 -19.25 -3.36
CA GLU A 205 4.10 -20.32 -3.89
C GLU A 205 2.67 -20.23 -3.39
N ASP A 206 2.48 -20.06 -2.07
CA ASP A 206 1.16 -20.07 -1.42
C ASP A 206 0.59 -18.67 -1.17
N GLY A 207 1.38 -17.60 -1.35
CA GLY A 207 0.98 -16.22 -1.07
C GLY A 207 0.59 -15.97 0.39
N ARG A 208 1.09 -16.80 1.30
CA ARG A 208 0.79 -16.70 2.74
C ARG A 208 1.97 -17.19 3.56
N LEU A 209 2.04 -16.72 4.79
CA LEU A 209 3.02 -17.19 5.77
C LEU A 209 2.34 -17.35 7.12
N THR A 210 2.58 -18.49 7.78
CA THR A 210 2.10 -18.71 9.15
C THR A 210 3.16 -18.24 10.13
N ASP A 211 2.79 -17.32 11.03
CA ASP A 211 3.69 -16.83 12.07
C ASP A 211 3.86 -17.87 13.21
N ALA A 212 4.79 -17.59 14.12
CA ALA A 212 5.06 -18.45 15.25
C ALA A 212 3.90 -18.55 16.27
N GLN A 213 2.91 -17.66 16.17
CA GLN A 213 1.69 -17.68 16.98
C GLN A 213 0.55 -18.48 16.31
N GLY A 214 0.80 -19.06 15.13
CA GLY A 214 -0.18 -19.83 14.37
C GLY A 214 -1.12 -18.96 13.52
N ARG A 215 -0.89 -17.65 13.43
CA ARG A 215 -1.70 -16.75 12.60
C ARG A 215 -1.19 -16.78 11.16
N THR A 216 -2.12 -16.89 10.22
CA THR A 216 -1.78 -16.84 8.79
C THR A 216 -1.82 -15.39 8.31
N VAL A 217 -0.72 -14.93 7.74
CA VAL A 217 -0.59 -13.60 7.12
C VAL A 217 -0.68 -13.77 5.61
N ASP A 218 -1.51 -12.94 4.97
CA ASP A 218 -1.76 -12.96 3.53
C ASP A 218 -0.80 -12.02 2.80
N PHE A 219 -0.08 -12.57 1.82
CA PHE A 219 0.88 -11.86 0.96
C PHE A 219 0.38 -11.70 -0.48
N LYS A 220 -0.87 -12.08 -0.78
CA LYS A 220 -1.39 -12.06 -2.16
C LYS A 220 -1.45 -10.66 -2.75
N ASN A 221 -1.63 -9.65 -1.92
CA ASN A 221 -1.71 -8.25 -2.34
C ASN A 221 -0.36 -7.52 -2.23
N THR A 222 0.69 -8.20 -1.81
CA THR A 222 2.05 -7.63 -1.77
C THR A 222 2.80 -7.87 -3.07
N ILE A 223 3.80 -7.04 -3.30
CA ILE A 223 4.82 -7.24 -4.32
C ILE A 223 6.13 -7.56 -3.60
N ILE A 224 6.74 -8.69 -3.93
CA ILE A 224 8.00 -9.11 -3.34
C ILE A 224 9.14 -8.71 -4.27
N ILE A 225 10.09 -7.94 -3.77
CA ILE A 225 11.31 -7.58 -4.48
C ILE A 225 12.50 -8.08 -3.67
N MET A 226 13.33 -8.87 -4.31
CA MET A 226 14.59 -9.36 -3.75
C MET A 226 15.74 -8.69 -4.49
N THR A 227 16.73 -8.19 -3.78
CA THR A 227 17.95 -7.66 -4.42
C THR A 227 19.14 -8.54 -4.12
N SER A 228 20.06 -8.56 -5.06
CA SER A 228 21.36 -9.21 -4.89
C SER A 228 22.46 -8.42 -5.61
N ASN A 229 23.67 -8.51 -5.08
CA ASN A 229 24.87 -7.89 -5.63
C ASN A 229 25.71 -8.88 -6.48
N LEU A 230 25.10 -9.99 -6.88
CA LEU A 230 25.73 -10.99 -7.78
C LEU A 230 25.89 -10.44 -9.19
#